data_32f6be1e10437bf1f9e544f055885e6a
#
_entry.id   32f6be1e10437bf1f9e544f055885e6a
#
_cell.length_a   1.000
_cell.length_b   1.000
_cell.length_c   1.000
_cell.angle_alpha   90.00
_cell.angle_beta   90.00
_cell.angle_gamma   90.00
#
_symmetry.space_group_name_H-M   'P 1'
#
loop_
_entity.id
_entity.type
_entity.pdbx_description
1 polymer ?
#
loop_
_entity_poly.entity_id
_entity_poly.type
_entity_poly.pdbx_seq_one_letter_code
_entity_poly.pdbx_strand_id
1 'polypeptide(L)'
;LDSSLVCAIAAGRSKTPIRTFAIGMSEDAIDLKYAKQVADYIGSNHTEVIITKEQVLKSLEDVIHLLGTYDITTIRASMGMYLLCREIRRHTDVRVLLTGEVSDELFGYKYTDFAPSAEAFQEESCKRVRELYAYDVLRADRCIADNSIEARVPFGDLEFVRYVMSIDPELKMNRYGKGKYLLRPAFEEGGWLPQDILWREKAAFSDAVG
;
A
#
# COMPACT_ATOMS: atom_id res chain seq x y z
N LEU A 1 -1.94 6.45 -3.89
CA LEU A 1 -1.39 7.54 -3.06
C LEU A 1 -0.21 7.03 -2.21
N ASP A 2 -0.45 6.09 -1.30
CA ASP A 2 0.48 5.69 -0.23
C ASP A 2 1.82 5.16 -0.76
N SER A 3 1.78 4.07 -1.52
CA SER A 3 2.97 3.52 -2.18
C SER A 3 3.60 4.50 -3.17
N SER A 4 2.79 5.31 -3.86
CA SER A 4 3.29 6.33 -4.78
C SER A 4 4.11 7.41 -4.07
N LEU A 5 3.67 7.87 -2.88
CA LEU A 5 4.44 8.82 -2.07
C LEU A 5 5.74 8.21 -1.56
N VAL A 6 5.71 6.96 -1.08
CA VAL A 6 6.93 6.23 -0.68
C VAL A 6 7.91 6.14 -1.84
N CYS A 7 7.44 5.79 -3.04
CA CYS A 7 8.28 5.73 -4.24
C CYS A 7 8.85 7.10 -4.62
N ALA A 8 8.04 8.16 -4.59
CA ALA A 8 8.47 9.50 -4.94
C ALA A 8 9.55 10.02 -3.99
N ILE A 9 9.36 9.85 -2.67
CA ILE A 9 10.34 10.22 -1.66
C ILE A 9 11.63 9.42 -1.81
N ALA A 10 11.52 8.10 -2.03
CA ALA A 10 12.67 7.24 -2.24
C ALA A 10 13.46 7.63 -3.51
N ALA A 11 12.78 7.93 -4.61
CA ALA A 11 13.40 8.39 -5.85
C ALA A 11 14.13 9.71 -5.67
N GLY A 12 13.49 10.68 -4.98
CA GLY A 12 14.11 11.99 -4.70
C GLY A 12 15.34 11.92 -3.79
N ARG A 13 15.50 10.82 -3.04
CA ARG A 13 16.68 10.59 -2.17
C ARG A 13 17.71 9.64 -2.77
N SER A 14 17.39 8.97 -3.85
CA SER A 14 18.30 8.04 -4.53
C SER A 14 19.16 8.75 -5.57
N LYS A 15 20.41 8.33 -5.69
CA LYS A 15 21.33 8.80 -6.74
C LYS A 15 21.13 8.06 -8.07
N THR A 16 20.42 6.96 -8.06
CA THR A 16 20.14 6.12 -9.23
C THR A 16 18.64 5.84 -9.30
N PRO A 17 18.11 5.56 -10.50
CA PRO A 17 16.70 5.14 -10.62
C PRO A 17 16.35 3.99 -9.68
N ILE A 18 15.32 4.16 -8.87
CA ILE A 18 14.81 3.08 -8.02
C ILE A 18 14.07 2.04 -8.86
N ARG A 19 13.94 0.84 -8.35
CA ARG A 19 13.08 -0.18 -8.97
C ARG A 19 11.69 -0.10 -8.38
N THR A 20 10.67 -0.11 -9.24
CA THR A 20 9.26 -0.14 -8.83
C THR A 20 8.55 -1.31 -9.48
N PHE A 21 7.56 -1.87 -8.79
CA PHE A 21 6.85 -3.05 -9.23
C PHE A 21 5.34 -2.84 -9.08
N ALA A 22 4.59 -3.33 -10.06
CA ALA A 22 3.14 -3.37 -10.00
C ALA A 22 2.62 -4.71 -10.52
N ILE A 23 1.39 -5.06 -10.15
CA ILE A 23 0.77 -6.32 -10.54
C ILE A 23 -0.67 -6.05 -11.00
N GLY A 24 -1.10 -6.81 -12.02
CA GLY A 24 -2.46 -6.80 -12.53
C GLY A 24 -2.85 -8.11 -13.17
N MET A 25 -4.14 -8.37 -13.31
CA MET A 25 -4.67 -9.56 -14.01
C MET A 25 -4.82 -9.33 -15.52
N SER A 26 -4.69 -8.09 -15.98
CA SER A 26 -4.66 -7.74 -17.40
C SER A 26 -3.78 -6.50 -17.58
N GLU A 27 -3.34 -6.25 -18.80
CA GLU A 27 -2.60 -5.03 -19.16
C GLU A 27 -3.44 -3.76 -18.95
N ASP A 28 -4.77 -3.89 -18.98
CA ASP A 28 -5.72 -2.80 -18.76
C ASP A 28 -6.07 -2.58 -17.28
N ALA A 29 -5.47 -3.34 -16.35
CA ALA A 29 -5.72 -3.17 -14.93
C ALA A 29 -5.45 -1.73 -14.50
N ILE A 30 -6.43 -1.12 -13.84
CA ILE A 30 -6.40 0.30 -13.53
C ILE A 30 -5.19 0.70 -12.68
N ASP A 31 -4.74 -0.18 -11.79
CA ASP A 31 -3.56 0.08 -10.97
C ASP A 31 -2.25 0.05 -11.76
N LEU A 32 -2.13 -0.80 -12.80
CA LEU A 32 -0.96 -0.80 -13.68
C LEU A 32 -0.82 0.54 -14.40
N LYS A 33 -1.91 1.06 -14.95
CA LYS A 33 -1.92 2.37 -15.60
C LYS A 33 -1.41 3.49 -14.70
N TYR A 34 -1.91 3.55 -13.46
CA TYR A 34 -1.49 4.60 -12.53
C TYR A 34 -0.08 4.35 -11.95
N ALA A 35 0.29 3.10 -11.75
CA ALA A 35 1.65 2.74 -11.33
C ALA A 35 2.67 3.15 -12.40
N LYS A 36 2.37 2.89 -13.68
CA LYS A 36 3.19 3.31 -14.82
C LYS A 36 3.33 4.83 -14.88
N GLN A 37 2.23 5.57 -14.71
CA GLN A 37 2.26 7.04 -14.70
C GLN A 37 3.17 7.58 -13.59
N VAL A 38 3.09 7.02 -12.39
CA VAL A 38 3.97 7.38 -11.28
C VAL A 38 5.42 7.02 -11.60
N ALA A 39 5.66 5.82 -12.12
CA ALA A 39 6.99 5.33 -12.45
C ALA A 39 7.70 6.22 -13.49
N ASP A 40 6.98 6.64 -14.53
CA ASP A 40 7.47 7.54 -15.56
C ASP A 40 7.76 8.93 -14.98
N TYR A 41 6.88 9.43 -14.11
CA TYR A 41 7.04 10.73 -13.46
C TYR A 41 8.28 10.81 -12.57
N ILE A 42 8.54 9.76 -11.77
CA ILE A 42 9.70 9.72 -10.86
C ILE A 42 10.96 9.15 -11.52
N GLY A 43 10.89 8.71 -12.77
CA GLY A 43 12.02 8.15 -13.51
C GLY A 43 12.54 6.82 -12.95
N SER A 44 11.64 5.95 -12.49
CA SER A 44 12.02 4.65 -11.93
C SER A 44 12.17 3.55 -13.00
N ASN A 45 12.93 2.50 -12.67
CA ASN A 45 12.96 1.26 -13.45
C ASN A 45 11.73 0.42 -13.06
N HIS A 46 10.66 0.53 -13.85
CA HIS A 46 9.37 -0.08 -13.57
C HIS A 46 9.22 -1.47 -14.19
N THR A 47 8.65 -2.39 -13.42
CA THR A 47 8.30 -3.74 -13.87
C THR A 47 6.83 -4.01 -13.57
N GLU A 48 6.09 -4.38 -14.59
CA GLU A 48 4.69 -4.82 -14.47
C GLU A 48 4.64 -6.35 -14.50
N VAL A 49 3.91 -6.92 -13.56
CA VAL A 49 3.67 -8.36 -13.46
C VAL A 49 2.22 -8.64 -13.83
N ILE A 50 2.02 -9.35 -14.91
CA ILE A 50 0.69 -9.79 -15.33
C ILE A 50 0.47 -11.21 -14.83
N ILE A 51 -0.60 -11.41 -14.07
CA ILE A 51 -0.99 -12.71 -13.52
C ILE A 51 -2.28 -13.21 -14.14
N THR A 52 -2.42 -14.52 -14.20
CA THR A 52 -3.64 -15.17 -14.70
C THR A 52 -4.49 -15.70 -13.57
N LYS A 53 -5.80 -15.86 -13.84
CA LYS A 53 -6.73 -16.50 -12.92
C LYS A 53 -6.26 -17.90 -12.50
N GLU A 54 -5.64 -18.63 -13.41
CA GLU A 54 -5.09 -19.97 -13.14
C GLU A 54 -3.94 -19.89 -12.12
N GLN A 55 -3.03 -18.93 -12.26
CA GLN A 55 -1.94 -18.72 -11.30
C GLN A 55 -2.48 -18.35 -9.90
N VAL A 56 -3.52 -17.51 -9.83
CA VAL A 56 -4.19 -17.16 -8.59
C VAL A 56 -4.78 -18.41 -7.93
N LEU A 57 -5.59 -19.17 -8.66
CA LEU A 57 -6.23 -20.38 -8.12
C LEU A 57 -5.21 -21.44 -7.68
N LYS A 58 -4.14 -21.64 -8.43
CA LYS A 58 -3.07 -22.59 -8.11
C LYS A 58 -2.28 -22.19 -6.85
N SER A 59 -2.21 -20.92 -6.53
CA SER A 59 -1.49 -20.42 -5.35
C SER A 59 -2.36 -20.26 -4.11
N LEU A 60 -3.66 -20.53 -4.21
CA LEU A 60 -4.61 -20.28 -3.12
C LEU A 60 -4.30 -21.11 -1.87
N GLU A 61 -3.98 -22.38 -2.04
CA GLU A 61 -3.67 -23.30 -0.93
C GLU A 61 -2.37 -22.87 -0.23
N ASP A 62 -1.34 -22.51 -1.00
CA ASP A 62 -0.07 -21.99 -0.49
C ASP A 62 -0.28 -20.74 0.34
N VAL A 63 -1.10 -19.80 -0.14
CA VAL A 63 -1.38 -18.54 0.56
C VAL A 63 -2.17 -18.77 1.85
N ILE A 64 -3.16 -19.65 1.85
CA ILE A 64 -3.91 -20.01 3.07
C ILE A 64 -2.96 -20.62 4.11
N HIS A 65 -2.10 -21.53 3.69
CA HIS A 65 -1.13 -22.17 4.56
C HIS A 65 -0.12 -21.16 5.13
N LEU A 66 0.41 -20.29 4.28
CA LEU A 66 1.34 -19.23 4.65
C LEU A 66 0.77 -18.27 5.69
N LEU A 67 -0.45 -17.83 5.48
CA LEU A 67 -1.11 -16.86 6.36
C LEU A 67 -1.57 -17.48 7.68
N GLY A 68 -1.90 -18.76 7.68
CA GLY A 68 -2.46 -19.46 8.84
C GLY A 68 -3.83 -18.93 9.26
N THR A 69 -4.61 -18.41 8.32
CA THR A 69 -5.95 -17.87 8.56
C THR A 69 -6.94 -18.30 7.48
N TYR A 70 -8.23 -18.33 7.82
CA TYR A 70 -9.35 -18.54 6.90
C TYR A 70 -10.13 -17.25 6.62
N ASP A 71 -9.63 -16.10 7.06
CA ASP A 71 -10.24 -14.82 6.74
C ASP A 71 -10.14 -14.52 5.25
N ILE A 72 -11.31 -14.48 4.60
CA ILE A 72 -11.41 -14.33 3.15
C ILE A 72 -10.83 -12.99 2.66
N THR A 73 -10.95 -11.92 3.46
CA THR A 73 -10.46 -10.60 3.09
C THR A 73 -8.94 -10.58 3.06
N THR A 74 -8.33 -11.15 4.10
CA THR A 74 -6.87 -11.28 4.20
C THR A 74 -6.32 -12.16 3.09
N ILE A 75 -6.93 -13.33 2.84
CA ILE A 75 -6.50 -14.25 1.78
C ILE A 75 -6.57 -13.57 0.41
N ARG A 76 -7.73 -12.99 0.07
CA ARG A 76 -7.94 -12.31 -1.22
C ARG A 76 -6.92 -11.20 -1.45
N ALA A 77 -6.69 -10.35 -0.46
CA ALA A 77 -5.72 -9.26 -0.55
C ALA A 77 -4.27 -9.75 -0.64
N SER A 78 -3.99 -10.95 -0.12
CA SER A 78 -2.65 -11.54 -0.14
C SER A 78 -2.25 -12.14 -1.49
N MET A 79 -3.22 -12.59 -2.30
CA MET A 79 -2.93 -13.29 -3.56
C MET A 79 -2.02 -12.49 -4.49
N GLY A 80 -2.37 -11.23 -4.75
CA GLY A 80 -1.56 -10.35 -5.60
C GLY A 80 -0.18 -10.08 -4.99
N MET A 81 -0.09 -9.81 -3.71
CA MET A 81 1.19 -9.53 -3.04
C MET A 81 2.12 -10.76 -3.05
N TYR A 82 1.58 -11.94 -2.75
CA TYR A 82 2.33 -13.19 -2.79
C TYR A 82 2.92 -13.46 -4.18
N LEU A 83 2.09 -13.36 -5.22
CA LEU A 83 2.50 -13.58 -6.60
C LEU A 83 3.52 -12.54 -7.06
N LEU A 84 3.33 -11.27 -6.71
CA LEU A 84 4.28 -10.20 -7.02
C LEU A 84 5.64 -10.46 -6.37
N CYS A 85 5.68 -10.75 -5.07
CA CYS A 85 6.93 -11.02 -4.35
C CYS A 85 7.65 -12.24 -4.91
N ARG A 86 6.91 -13.28 -5.30
CA ARG A 86 7.47 -14.46 -5.96
C ARG A 86 8.15 -14.13 -7.29
N GLU A 87 7.53 -13.29 -8.11
CA GLU A 87 8.11 -12.86 -9.39
C GLU A 87 9.32 -11.94 -9.18
N ILE A 88 9.25 -11.01 -8.23
CA ILE A 88 10.41 -10.18 -7.86
C ILE A 88 11.58 -11.05 -7.44
N ARG A 89 11.34 -12.05 -6.59
CA ARG A 89 12.39 -12.95 -6.10
C ARG A 89 13.01 -13.81 -7.18
N ARG A 90 12.21 -14.25 -8.15
CA ARG A 90 12.67 -15.11 -9.25
C ARG A 90 13.50 -14.38 -10.30
N HIS A 91 13.14 -13.14 -10.57
CA HIS A 91 13.67 -12.39 -11.71
C HIS A 91 14.59 -11.24 -11.33
N THR A 92 14.80 -10.99 -10.03
CA THR A 92 15.64 -9.90 -9.57
C THR A 92 16.52 -10.28 -8.36
N ASP A 93 17.48 -9.42 -8.06
CA ASP A 93 18.32 -9.48 -6.88
C ASP A 93 17.78 -8.64 -5.70
N VAL A 94 16.57 -8.08 -5.83
CA VAL A 94 15.93 -7.28 -4.77
C VAL A 94 15.78 -8.09 -3.50
N ARG A 95 16.15 -7.50 -2.36
CA ARG A 95 16.06 -8.09 -1.02
C ARG A 95 15.27 -7.23 -0.05
N VAL A 96 14.98 -6.00 -0.41
CA VAL A 96 14.24 -5.06 0.42
C VAL A 96 13.16 -4.40 -0.43
N LEU A 97 11.93 -4.39 0.08
CA LEU A 97 10.80 -3.67 -0.51
C LEU A 97 10.30 -2.60 0.46
N LEU A 98 10.10 -1.40 -0.06
CA LEU A 98 9.35 -0.36 0.63
C LEU A 98 7.88 -0.48 0.24
N THR A 99 7.00 -0.40 1.23
CA THR A 99 5.54 -0.49 1.04
C THR A 99 4.82 0.71 1.62
N GLY A 100 3.57 0.93 1.19
CA GLY A 100 2.69 1.98 1.71
C GLY A 100 1.79 1.53 2.86
N GLU A 101 2.06 0.37 3.47
CA GLU A 101 1.26 -0.16 4.58
C GLU A 101 1.27 0.78 5.79
N VAL A 102 0.30 0.64 6.68
CA VAL A 102 0.06 1.46 7.88
C VAL A 102 -0.53 2.84 7.57
N SER A 103 -0.44 3.33 6.35
CA SER A 103 -1.02 4.62 5.98
C SER A 103 -2.54 4.68 6.19
N ASP A 104 -3.24 3.57 5.95
CA ASP A 104 -4.70 3.48 6.09
C ASP A 104 -5.13 3.62 7.56
N GLU A 105 -4.39 3.01 8.46
CA GLU A 105 -4.65 3.04 9.89
C GLU A 105 -4.38 4.42 10.51
N LEU A 106 -3.38 5.14 9.96
CA LEU A 106 -3.00 6.46 10.46
C LEU A 106 -3.88 7.59 9.93
N PHE A 107 -4.26 7.55 8.65
CA PHE A 107 -4.94 8.65 7.96
C PHE A 107 -6.37 8.35 7.55
N GLY A 108 -6.87 7.17 7.87
CA GLY A 108 -8.23 6.76 7.58
C GLY A 108 -8.40 6.06 6.23
N TYR A 109 -9.27 5.08 6.24
CA TYR A 109 -9.76 4.37 5.05
C TYR A 109 -10.97 3.50 5.41
N LYS A 110 -11.92 3.36 4.50
CA LYS A 110 -13.14 2.54 4.67
C LYS A 110 -13.87 2.85 5.98
N TYR A 111 -13.67 2.02 7.00
CA TYR A 111 -14.45 2.10 8.25
C TYR A 111 -14.22 3.42 8.99
N THR A 112 -13.01 3.95 8.98
CA THR A 112 -12.71 5.23 9.62
C THR A 112 -13.23 6.44 8.83
N ASP A 113 -13.40 6.31 7.51
CA ASP A 113 -13.95 7.39 6.68
C ASP A 113 -15.40 7.75 7.04
N PHE A 114 -16.11 6.85 7.73
CA PHE A 114 -17.49 7.05 8.19
C PHE A 114 -17.59 7.27 9.68
N ALA A 115 -16.49 7.57 10.38
CA ALA A 115 -16.50 7.84 11.80
C ALA A 115 -17.47 8.98 12.12
N PRO A 116 -18.36 8.83 13.12
CA PRO A 116 -19.37 9.84 13.45
C PRO A 116 -18.77 11.07 14.14
N SER A 117 -17.59 10.96 14.70
CA SER A 117 -16.88 12.06 15.37
C SER A 117 -15.36 11.87 15.28
N ALA A 118 -14.62 12.91 15.60
CA ALA A 118 -13.16 12.88 15.66
C ALA A 118 -12.64 11.90 16.73
N GLU A 119 -13.31 11.82 17.86
CA GLU A 119 -13.00 10.87 18.94
C GLU A 119 -13.16 9.43 18.44
N ALA A 120 -14.28 9.12 17.79
CA ALA A 120 -14.54 7.79 17.24
C ALA A 120 -13.52 7.42 16.16
N PHE A 121 -13.12 8.38 15.32
CA PHE A 121 -12.04 8.21 14.35
C PHE A 121 -10.74 7.85 15.06
N GLN A 122 -10.36 8.60 16.09
CA GLN A 122 -9.11 8.38 16.83
C GLN A 122 -9.10 7.04 17.56
N GLU A 123 -10.21 6.66 18.19
CA GLU A 123 -10.35 5.37 18.88
C GLU A 123 -10.16 4.20 17.91
N GLU A 124 -10.84 4.24 16.75
CA GLU A 124 -10.70 3.20 15.73
C GLU A 124 -9.28 3.16 15.14
N SER A 125 -8.66 4.32 14.88
CA SER A 125 -7.27 4.39 14.41
C SER A 125 -6.31 3.81 15.44
N CYS A 126 -6.45 4.13 16.72
CA CYS A 126 -5.66 3.56 17.81
C CYS A 126 -5.81 2.03 17.88
N LYS A 127 -7.04 1.53 17.75
CA LYS A 127 -7.33 0.10 17.73
C LYS A 127 -6.62 -0.56 16.56
N ARG A 128 -6.74 -0.04 15.34
CA ARG A 128 -6.13 -0.61 14.13
C ARG A 128 -4.61 -0.62 14.20
N VAL A 129 -4.00 0.45 14.70
CA VAL A 129 -2.55 0.48 14.92
C VAL A 129 -2.10 -0.60 15.90
N ARG A 130 -2.88 -0.88 16.97
CA ARG A 130 -2.57 -1.96 17.92
C ARG A 130 -2.77 -3.36 17.33
N GLU A 131 -3.67 -3.50 16.38
CA GLU A 131 -4.07 -4.77 15.77
C GLU A 131 -3.41 -5.01 14.38
N LEU A 132 -2.41 -4.22 13.99
CA LEU A 132 -1.71 -4.35 12.70
C LEU A 132 -1.27 -5.77 12.38
N TYR A 133 -0.84 -6.50 13.40
CA TYR A 133 -0.36 -7.89 13.28
C TYR A 133 -1.45 -8.89 12.83
N ALA A 134 -2.71 -8.53 12.94
CA ALA A 134 -3.85 -9.41 12.63
C ALA A 134 -4.45 -9.17 11.24
N TYR A 135 -4.08 -8.07 10.56
CA TYR A 135 -4.72 -7.62 9.32
C TYR A 135 -3.71 -7.38 8.18
N ASP A 136 -3.68 -6.18 7.62
CA ASP A 136 -2.92 -5.88 6.40
C ASP A 136 -1.40 -6.03 6.59
N VAL A 137 -0.86 -5.76 7.77
CA VAL A 137 0.57 -5.99 8.06
C VAL A 137 0.89 -7.48 8.17
N LEU A 138 -0.02 -8.32 8.68
CA LEU A 138 0.14 -9.79 8.63
C LEU A 138 0.31 -10.26 7.18
N ARG A 139 -0.55 -9.79 6.29
CA ARG A 139 -0.50 -10.07 4.86
C ARG A 139 0.85 -9.67 4.26
N ALA A 140 1.24 -8.43 4.47
CA ALA A 140 2.48 -7.88 3.91
C ALA A 140 3.71 -8.62 4.45
N ASP A 141 3.80 -8.82 5.76
CA ASP A 141 4.91 -9.51 6.40
C ASP A 141 5.07 -10.94 5.87
N ARG A 142 3.99 -11.74 5.90
CA ARG A 142 4.05 -13.13 5.47
C ARG A 142 4.38 -13.28 4.00
N CYS A 143 3.70 -12.55 3.12
CA CYS A 143 3.91 -12.67 1.67
C CYS A 143 5.31 -12.20 1.24
N ILE A 144 5.86 -11.17 1.87
CA ILE A 144 7.18 -10.64 1.54
C ILE A 144 8.27 -11.55 2.11
N ALA A 145 8.16 -11.93 3.39
CA ALA A 145 9.16 -12.74 4.07
C ALA A 145 9.30 -14.15 3.49
N ASP A 146 8.20 -14.79 3.06
CA ASP A 146 8.22 -16.11 2.41
C ASP A 146 9.09 -16.14 1.14
N ASN A 147 9.21 -15.02 0.49
CA ASN A 147 10.06 -14.85 -0.68
C ASN A 147 11.48 -14.36 -0.34
N SER A 148 11.90 -14.44 0.91
CA SER A 148 13.21 -13.98 1.39
C SER A 148 13.50 -12.52 1.01
N ILE A 149 12.49 -11.68 1.11
CA ILE A 149 12.55 -10.24 0.92
C ILE A 149 12.19 -9.58 2.26
N GLU A 150 12.85 -8.49 2.60
CA GLU A 150 12.57 -7.70 3.80
C GLU A 150 11.58 -6.57 3.47
N ALA A 151 10.50 -6.47 4.25
CA ALA A 151 9.57 -5.34 4.15
C ALA A 151 10.10 -4.13 4.94
N ARG A 152 10.07 -2.96 4.32
CA ARG A 152 10.26 -1.67 4.99
C ARG A 152 8.99 -0.85 4.86
N VAL A 153 8.48 -0.37 6.00
CA VAL A 153 7.18 0.28 6.12
C VAL A 153 7.38 1.70 6.67
N PRO A 154 7.68 2.70 5.83
CA PRO A 154 7.98 4.06 6.29
C PRO A 154 6.86 4.69 7.14
N PHE A 155 5.59 4.45 6.80
CA PHE A 155 4.46 4.92 7.61
C PHE A 155 4.38 4.25 8.98
N GLY A 156 5.00 3.09 9.16
CA GLY A 156 5.08 2.36 10.43
C GLY A 156 6.26 2.76 11.31
N ASP A 157 7.06 3.74 10.92
CA ASP A 157 8.10 4.28 11.79
C ASP A 157 7.50 4.79 13.11
N LEU A 158 8.07 4.39 14.24
CA LEU A 158 7.46 4.64 15.55
C LEU A 158 7.36 6.12 15.90
N GLU A 159 8.33 6.93 15.48
CA GLU A 159 8.29 8.38 15.72
C GLU A 159 7.24 9.04 14.82
N PHE A 160 7.17 8.60 13.55
CA PHE A 160 6.15 9.04 12.62
C PHE A 160 4.74 8.67 13.10
N VAL A 161 4.53 7.44 13.55
CA VAL A 161 3.25 6.99 14.14
C VAL A 161 2.86 7.85 15.33
N ARG A 162 3.79 8.08 16.30
CA ARG A 162 3.53 8.93 17.45
C ARG A 162 3.15 10.35 17.04
N TYR A 163 3.88 10.91 16.08
CA TYR A 163 3.59 12.25 15.56
C TYR A 163 2.19 12.32 14.94
N VAL A 164 1.86 11.43 14.01
CA VAL A 164 0.55 11.43 13.34
C VAL A 164 -0.59 11.18 14.31
N MET A 165 -0.40 10.27 15.29
CA MET A 165 -1.41 10.00 16.31
C MET A 165 -1.58 11.15 17.32
N SER A 166 -0.65 12.09 17.42
CA SER A 166 -0.78 13.31 18.23
C SER A 166 -1.49 14.46 17.50
N ILE A 167 -1.69 14.36 16.19
CA ILE A 167 -2.42 15.36 15.41
C ILE A 167 -3.90 15.31 15.80
N ASP A 168 -4.52 16.48 15.91
CA ASP A 168 -5.96 16.59 16.14
C ASP A 168 -6.73 15.72 15.15
N PRO A 169 -7.52 14.73 15.61
CA PRO A 169 -8.23 13.80 14.74
C PRO A 169 -9.23 14.51 13.81
N GLU A 170 -9.76 15.67 14.16
CA GLU A 170 -10.56 16.51 13.26
C GLU A 170 -9.87 16.79 11.93
N LEU A 171 -8.55 16.97 11.94
CA LEU A 171 -7.76 17.24 10.74
C LEU A 171 -7.54 15.99 9.87
N LYS A 172 -7.70 14.80 10.46
CA LYS A 172 -7.50 13.52 9.78
C LYS A 172 -8.78 12.95 9.18
N MET A 173 -9.95 13.40 9.64
CA MET A 173 -11.24 12.92 9.14
C MET A 173 -11.39 13.14 7.65
N ASN A 174 -12.20 12.28 7.02
CA ASN A 174 -12.55 12.42 5.61
C ASN A 174 -13.32 13.72 5.37
N ARG A 175 -12.63 14.71 4.84
CA ARG A 175 -13.21 15.99 4.47
C ARG A 175 -13.36 16.11 2.96
N TYR A 176 -14.38 16.80 2.54
CA TYR A 176 -14.65 17.08 1.13
C TYR A 176 -14.81 15.82 0.26
N GLY A 177 -15.23 14.69 0.84
CA GLY A 177 -15.35 13.42 0.15
C GLY A 177 -14.02 12.81 -0.31
N LYS A 178 -12.90 13.23 0.28
CA LYS A 178 -11.55 12.76 -0.05
C LYS A 178 -10.90 12.12 1.17
N GLY A 179 -10.79 10.80 1.18
CA GLY A 179 -10.04 10.07 2.21
C GLY A 179 -8.58 10.49 2.23
N LYS A 180 -7.98 10.44 3.43
CA LYS A 180 -6.60 10.88 3.68
C LYS A 180 -6.35 12.34 3.31
N TYR A 181 -7.33 13.19 3.56
CA TYR A 181 -7.26 14.58 3.13
C TYR A 181 -6.02 15.30 3.67
N LEU A 182 -5.66 15.09 4.94
CA LEU A 182 -4.47 15.71 5.54
C LEU A 182 -3.17 15.38 4.79
N LEU A 183 -3.04 14.15 4.29
CA LEU A 183 -1.84 13.71 3.60
C LEU A 183 -1.69 14.36 2.21
N ARG A 184 -2.78 14.65 1.53
CA ARG A 184 -2.76 15.17 0.15
C ARG A 184 -2.20 16.60 0.06
N PRO A 185 -2.72 17.60 0.78
CA PRO A 185 -2.15 18.95 0.76
C PRO A 185 -0.71 19.01 1.25
N ALA A 186 -0.32 18.14 2.18
CA ALA A 186 1.05 18.08 2.68
C ALA A 186 2.09 17.76 1.59
N PHE A 187 1.66 17.13 0.49
CA PHE A 187 2.52 16.80 -0.66
C PHE A 187 2.12 17.53 -1.95
N GLU A 188 1.20 18.49 -1.88
CA GLU A 188 0.78 19.27 -3.04
C GLU A 188 1.86 20.24 -3.50
N GLU A 189 2.51 20.89 -2.54
CA GLU A 189 3.67 21.72 -2.82
C GLU A 189 4.92 20.85 -3.00
N GLY A 190 5.72 21.15 -4.00
CA GLY A 190 6.99 20.48 -4.26
C GLY A 190 6.97 19.42 -5.38
N GLY A 191 5.82 19.17 -6.01
CA GLY A 191 5.75 18.33 -7.22
C GLY A 191 6.18 16.87 -7.00
N TRP A 192 5.84 16.29 -5.85
CA TRP A 192 6.19 14.90 -5.52
C TRP A 192 5.46 13.87 -6.39
N LEU A 193 4.22 14.16 -6.75
CA LEU A 193 3.36 13.32 -7.59
C LEU A 193 2.58 14.17 -8.58
N PRO A 194 2.16 13.59 -9.73
CA PRO A 194 1.15 14.23 -10.58
C PRO A 194 -0.12 14.53 -9.78
N GLN A 195 -0.78 15.65 -10.10
CA GLN A 195 -1.98 16.11 -9.38
C GLN A 195 -3.13 15.10 -9.45
N ASP A 196 -3.33 14.47 -10.59
CA ASP A 196 -4.35 13.44 -10.80
C ASP A 196 -4.07 12.16 -9.99
N ILE A 197 -2.82 11.85 -9.68
CA ILE A 197 -2.43 10.78 -8.75
C ILE A 197 -2.63 11.20 -7.30
N LEU A 198 -2.14 12.41 -6.94
CA LEU A 198 -2.25 12.93 -5.58
C LEU A 198 -3.71 13.03 -5.12
N TRP A 199 -4.61 13.44 -6.02
CA TRP A 199 -6.02 13.63 -5.73
C TRP A 199 -6.94 12.50 -6.21
N ARG A 200 -6.37 11.39 -6.71
CA ARG A 200 -7.14 10.21 -7.10
C ARG A 200 -7.92 9.64 -5.92
N GLU A 201 -9.12 9.17 -6.18
CA GLU A 201 -9.86 8.36 -5.21
C GLU A 201 -9.16 7.03 -4.95
N LYS A 202 -9.22 6.58 -3.70
CA LYS A 202 -8.59 5.32 -3.30
C LYS A 202 -9.40 4.13 -3.82
N ALA A 203 -8.70 3.19 -4.45
CA ALA A 203 -9.18 1.83 -4.68
C ALA A 203 -8.41 0.85 -3.77
N ALA A 204 -9.06 -0.21 -3.30
CA ALA A 204 -8.36 -1.26 -2.57
C ALA A 204 -7.46 -2.04 -3.53
N PHE A 205 -6.30 -2.49 -3.06
CA PHE A 205 -5.37 -3.30 -3.84
C PHE A 205 -6.04 -4.53 -4.46
N SER A 206 -6.84 -5.25 -3.67
CA SER A 206 -7.58 -6.42 -4.15
C SER A 206 -8.63 -6.13 -5.22
N ASP A 207 -9.10 -4.88 -5.33
CA ASP A 207 -10.13 -4.49 -6.30
C ASP A 207 -9.51 -3.90 -7.58
N ALA A 208 -8.27 -3.41 -7.48
CA ALA A 208 -7.58 -2.71 -8.55
C ALA A 208 -6.62 -3.61 -9.34
N VAL A 209 -6.29 -4.78 -8.83
CA VAL A 209 -5.51 -5.81 -9.53
C VAL A 209 -6.36 -6.53 -10.60
N GLY A 210 -7.68 -6.59 -10.42
CA GLY A 210 -8.65 -7.17 -11.38
C GLY A 210 -9.52 -8.24 -10.77
#